data_025ccdbbd32b015ee84e74c229df82bc
#
_entry.id   025ccdbbd32b015ee84e74c229df82bc
#
_cell.length_a   1.000
_cell.length_b   1.000
_cell.length_c   1.000
_cell.angle_alpha   90.00
_cell.angle_beta   90.00
_cell.angle_gamma   90.00
#
_symmetry.space_group_name_H-M   'P 1'
#
loop_
_entity.id
_entity.type
_entity.pdbx_description
1 polymer ?
#
loop_
_entity_poly.entity_id
_entity_poly.type
_entity_poly.pdbx_seq_one_letter_code
_entity_poly.pdbx_strand_id
1 'polypeptide(L)'
;LPILVNEVEGRVVFRPDMIDIEQLEGSYKGGTVKFSGKVWSAANQKESGYCLSMRAKKVELSDDLADALPGSLGTMVGQLRPGGEVNLVADVSRNADGNCGPNQLVIECLGNTIDCNQLPYALHDISGRIAITQSHIVLEDITAKASHTIRGLPIESVMRMAGSVALSEANGTSEGMRVTAGDVNFSGENVRFKSKSLSKVNTDLRYDSESGQWLSRKFVADFYDGKMIGKLQFNKSDKGGLDYQLEASVAGADLKQFLSDTDKEIRPDEHYSTGSINGSVSIIGSFVDDNIRLGRCRLKIIDMQVGKRSPLANLLSVLNLTETSDYAFDQMTVDAYIQDNKMFLRQLDLSGKSVAFYGSGWLDLKTDDIKLTLTARGRRLAPASPSIWQSLTEGLSRAVVRVEVKGKISDPQITTMPLPVIKETLEILGTPKGE
;
A
#
# COMPACT_ATOMS: atom_id res chain seq x y z
N LEU A 1 -17.94 31.24 3.73
CA LEU A 1 -18.02 32.14 4.88
C LEU A 1 -16.85 33.14 4.81
N PRO A 2 -17.05 34.42 5.19
CA PRO A 2 -15.93 35.38 5.24
C PRO A 2 -14.95 34.99 6.34
N ILE A 3 -13.65 34.98 6.00
CA ILE A 3 -12.58 34.81 6.98
C ILE A 3 -12.51 36.07 7.85
N LEU A 4 -12.54 35.91 9.17
CA LEU A 4 -12.44 37.03 10.09
C LEU A 4 -10.95 37.33 10.39
N VAL A 5 -10.44 38.46 9.92
CA VAL A 5 -9.13 38.96 10.21
C VAL A 5 -9.26 40.01 11.31
N ASN A 6 -8.51 39.86 12.41
CA ASN A 6 -8.53 40.76 13.56
C ASN A 6 -7.40 41.80 13.49
N GLU A 7 -7.53 42.88 14.26
CA GLU A 7 -6.48 43.89 14.44
C GLU A 7 -5.95 44.45 13.11
N VAL A 8 -6.89 44.74 12.18
CA VAL A 8 -6.51 45.20 10.85
C VAL A 8 -6.03 46.63 10.88
N GLU A 9 -4.80 46.85 10.46
CA GLU A 9 -4.19 48.17 10.29
C GLU A 9 -3.74 48.35 8.85
N GLY A 10 -3.74 49.60 8.35
CA GLY A 10 -3.20 49.91 7.05
C GLY A 10 -3.87 51.05 6.33
N ARG A 11 -3.70 51.13 5.03
CA ARG A 11 -4.19 52.25 4.21
C ARG A 11 -4.97 51.72 3.00
N VAL A 12 -6.18 52.28 2.88
CA VAL A 12 -7.04 52.08 1.71
C VAL A 12 -7.40 53.43 1.14
N VAL A 13 -7.22 53.61 -0.15
CA VAL A 13 -7.54 54.85 -0.89
C VAL A 13 -8.77 54.59 -1.74
N PHE A 14 -9.84 55.33 -1.46
CA PHE A 14 -11.08 55.29 -2.25
C PHE A 14 -11.05 56.38 -3.32
N ARG A 15 -11.28 56.00 -4.56
CA ARG A 15 -11.46 56.87 -5.73
C ARG A 15 -12.82 56.57 -6.35
N PRO A 16 -13.39 57.44 -7.19
CA PRO A 16 -14.72 57.24 -7.73
C PRO A 16 -14.92 55.93 -8.51
N ASP A 17 -13.87 55.42 -9.12
CA ASP A 17 -13.84 54.23 -10.02
C ASP A 17 -12.95 53.10 -9.52
N MET A 18 -12.24 53.32 -8.40
CA MET A 18 -11.23 52.37 -7.92
C MET A 18 -11.02 52.43 -6.39
N ILE A 19 -10.91 51.28 -5.79
CA ILE A 19 -10.38 51.10 -4.41
C ILE A 19 -8.96 50.60 -4.52
N ASP A 20 -8.01 51.36 -3.96
CA ASP A 20 -6.59 50.99 -3.93
C ASP A 20 -6.24 50.59 -2.48
N ILE A 21 -5.94 49.33 -2.29
CA ILE A 21 -5.49 48.76 -1.01
C ILE A 21 -3.97 48.79 -1.05
N GLU A 22 -3.36 49.85 -0.47
CA GLU A 22 -1.92 49.98 -0.49
C GLU A 22 -1.27 48.88 0.36
N GLN A 23 -1.73 48.72 1.59
CA GLN A 23 -1.36 47.62 2.48
C GLN A 23 -2.38 47.51 3.62
N LEU A 24 -2.92 46.33 3.84
CA LEU A 24 -3.62 45.96 5.07
C LEU A 24 -2.87 44.82 5.74
N GLU A 25 -2.66 44.94 7.04
CA GLU A 25 -2.03 43.91 7.87
C GLU A 25 -2.95 43.61 9.03
N GLY A 26 -3.11 42.34 9.36
CA GLY A 26 -3.93 41.90 10.49
C GLY A 26 -3.56 40.50 10.95
N SER A 27 -4.27 40.00 11.93
CA SER A 27 -4.05 38.66 12.50
C SER A 27 -5.19 37.67 12.18
N TYR A 28 -4.84 36.44 11.90
CA TYR A 28 -5.77 35.33 11.73
C TYR A 28 -5.25 34.08 12.44
N LYS A 29 -5.98 33.62 13.46
CA LYS A 29 -5.63 32.41 14.25
C LYS A 29 -4.14 32.34 14.63
N GLY A 30 -3.58 33.40 15.14
CA GLY A 30 -2.17 33.51 15.60
C GLY A 30 -1.17 33.84 14.49
N GLY A 31 -1.54 33.76 13.23
CA GLY A 31 -0.69 34.13 12.09
C GLY A 31 -0.91 35.57 11.63
N THR A 32 0.04 36.12 10.87
CA THR A 32 -0.04 37.46 10.28
C THR A 32 -0.50 37.37 8.84
N VAL A 33 -1.46 38.20 8.44
CA VAL A 33 -1.98 38.29 7.09
C VAL A 33 -1.79 39.70 6.55
N LYS A 34 -1.24 39.81 5.34
CA LYS A 34 -1.04 41.09 4.62
C LYS A 34 -1.80 41.03 3.30
N PHE A 35 -2.54 42.10 3.02
CA PHE A 35 -3.29 42.27 1.76
C PHE A 35 -2.83 43.55 1.07
N SER A 36 -2.77 43.50 -0.26
CA SER A 36 -2.60 44.66 -1.12
C SER A 36 -3.31 44.44 -2.45
N GLY A 37 -3.60 45.51 -3.18
CA GLY A 37 -4.17 45.38 -4.49
C GLY A 37 -5.16 46.47 -4.86
N LYS A 38 -5.91 46.22 -5.95
CA LYS A 38 -6.85 47.17 -6.54
C LYS A 38 -8.13 46.51 -6.94
N VAL A 39 -9.25 47.20 -6.73
CA VAL A 39 -10.58 46.82 -7.20
C VAL A 39 -11.17 48.01 -7.98
N TRP A 40 -11.64 47.80 -9.17
CA TRP A 40 -12.22 48.86 -10.01
C TRP A 40 -13.63 48.52 -10.51
N SER A 41 -14.42 49.57 -10.71
CA SER A 41 -15.80 49.48 -11.16
C SER A 41 -15.90 49.79 -12.65
N ALA A 42 -16.93 49.25 -13.32
CA ALA A 42 -17.22 49.43 -14.74
C ALA A 42 -17.57 50.87 -15.16
N ALA A 43 -17.70 51.85 -14.25
CA ALA A 43 -18.20 53.19 -14.55
C ALA A 43 -17.34 53.93 -15.61
N ASN A 44 -16.02 53.72 -15.62
CA ASN A 44 -15.08 54.32 -16.58
C ASN A 44 -14.21 53.28 -17.32
N GLN A 45 -14.35 52.01 -17.02
CA GLN A 45 -13.68 50.92 -17.71
C GLN A 45 -14.72 49.98 -18.30
N LYS A 46 -14.36 49.29 -19.38
CA LYS A 46 -15.32 48.41 -20.08
C LYS A 46 -15.89 47.31 -19.18
N GLU A 47 -15.19 46.92 -18.14
CA GLU A 47 -15.58 45.87 -17.21
C GLU A 47 -15.04 46.13 -15.81
N SER A 48 -15.77 45.70 -14.76
CA SER A 48 -15.27 45.70 -13.38
C SER A 48 -14.26 44.58 -13.17
N GLY A 49 -13.28 44.80 -12.32
CA GLY A 49 -12.24 43.81 -12.06
C GLY A 49 -11.51 44.05 -10.75
N TYR A 50 -10.55 43.16 -10.49
CA TYR A 50 -9.67 43.26 -9.32
C TYR A 50 -8.32 42.62 -9.58
N CYS A 51 -7.33 43.06 -8.80
CA CYS A 51 -6.01 42.49 -8.69
C CYS A 51 -5.61 42.52 -7.21
N LEU A 52 -5.58 41.39 -6.56
CA LEU A 52 -5.37 41.26 -5.14
C LEU A 52 -4.20 40.33 -4.86
N SER A 53 -3.33 40.71 -3.93
CA SER A 53 -2.24 39.89 -3.40
C SER A 53 -2.44 39.70 -1.89
N MET A 54 -2.33 38.47 -1.44
CA MET A 54 -2.37 38.10 -0.03
C MET A 54 -1.07 37.36 0.33
N ARG A 55 -0.50 37.70 1.43
CA ARG A 55 0.62 36.97 2.04
C ARG A 55 0.31 36.68 3.49
N ALA A 56 0.30 35.42 3.86
CA ALA A 56 0.03 35.01 5.22
C ALA A 56 1.20 34.17 5.77
N LYS A 57 1.55 34.38 7.02
CA LYS A 57 2.62 33.66 7.70
C LYS A 57 2.08 32.99 8.95
N LYS A 58 2.40 31.71 9.12
CA LYS A 58 2.03 30.86 10.26
C LYS A 58 0.53 30.89 10.54
N VAL A 59 -0.27 30.83 9.49
CA VAL A 59 -1.73 30.74 9.64
C VAL A 59 -2.13 29.28 9.81
N GLU A 60 -3.03 29.05 10.75
CA GLU A 60 -3.58 27.71 11.00
C GLU A 60 -4.52 27.28 9.87
N LEU A 61 -4.30 26.07 9.34
CA LEU A 61 -5.23 25.41 8.43
C LEU A 61 -6.48 24.99 9.21
N SER A 62 -7.62 25.50 8.83
CA SER A 62 -8.90 25.23 9.50
C SER A 62 -10.00 25.06 8.48
N ASP A 63 -11.14 24.51 8.92
CA ASP A 63 -12.31 24.33 8.09
C ASP A 63 -12.79 25.67 7.52
N ASP A 64 -12.73 26.79 8.29
CA ASP A 64 -13.08 28.11 7.81
C ASP A 64 -12.23 28.55 6.60
N LEU A 65 -10.93 28.19 6.59
CA LEU A 65 -10.04 28.50 5.48
C LEU A 65 -10.36 27.61 4.27
N ALA A 66 -10.65 26.34 4.51
CA ALA A 66 -11.08 25.41 3.45
C ALA A 66 -12.39 25.87 2.79
N ASP A 67 -13.36 26.30 3.59
CA ASP A 67 -14.66 26.83 3.12
C ASP A 67 -14.53 28.16 2.37
N ALA A 68 -13.48 28.91 2.62
CA ALA A 68 -13.20 30.16 1.91
C ALA A 68 -12.52 29.96 0.55
N LEU A 69 -11.98 28.76 0.28
CA LEU A 69 -11.37 28.44 -1.01
C LEU A 69 -12.47 28.23 -2.08
N PRO A 70 -12.27 28.70 -3.31
CA PRO A 70 -13.28 28.60 -4.35
C PRO A 70 -13.52 27.14 -4.79
N GLY A 71 -14.81 26.77 -4.84
CA GLY A 71 -15.33 25.58 -5.54
C GLY A 71 -14.67 24.25 -5.15
N SER A 72 -14.08 23.60 -6.13
CA SER A 72 -13.47 22.28 -6.00
C SER A 72 -12.23 22.22 -5.10
N LEU A 73 -11.49 23.33 -4.95
CA LEU A 73 -10.34 23.39 -4.06
C LEU A 73 -10.77 23.27 -2.59
N GLY A 74 -11.83 23.96 -2.17
CA GLY A 74 -12.38 23.85 -0.82
C GLY A 74 -12.84 22.43 -0.51
N THR A 75 -13.53 21.77 -1.45
CA THR A 75 -13.97 20.38 -1.30
C THR A 75 -12.78 19.42 -1.17
N MET A 76 -11.73 19.61 -1.98
CA MET A 76 -10.52 18.78 -1.93
C MET A 76 -9.77 18.94 -0.60
N VAL A 77 -9.58 20.18 -0.15
CA VAL A 77 -8.92 20.50 1.12
C VAL A 77 -9.73 19.93 2.29
N GLY A 78 -11.05 20.09 2.29
CA GLY A 78 -11.93 19.51 3.32
C GLY A 78 -11.88 17.98 3.39
N GLN A 79 -11.68 17.28 2.26
CA GLN A 79 -11.51 15.83 2.24
C GLN A 79 -10.17 15.38 2.83
N LEU A 80 -9.12 16.17 2.68
CA LEU A 80 -7.79 15.87 3.20
C LEU A 80 -7.67 16.09 4.71
N ARG A 81 -8.56 16.90 5.31
CA ARG A 81 -8.53 17.31 6.73
C ARG A 81 -7.12 17.76 7.17
N PRO A 82 -6.55 18.76 6.49
CA PRO A 82 -5.22 19.23 6.84
C PRO A 82 -5.25 19.96 8.17
N GLY A 83 -4.21 19.78 8.98
CA GLY A 83 -3.99 20.51 10.24
C GLY A 83 -2.60 21.13 10.28
N GLY A 84 -2.40 22.04 11.26
CA GLY A 84 -1.14 22.72 11.48
C GLY A 84 -1.04 24.08 10.79
N GLU A 85 0.15 24.69 10.83
CA GLU A 85 0.41 26.03 10.31
C GLU A 85 1.02 26.00 8.91
N VAL A 86 0.72 27.01 8.10
CA VAL A 86 1.30 27.21 6.77
C VAL A 86 1.68 28.67 6.54
N ASN A 87 2.61 28.88 5.62
CA ASN A 87 2.75 30.17 4.95
C ASN A 87 2.00 30.12 3.61
N LEU A 88 1.27 31.21 3.28
CA LEU A 88 0.49 31.31 2.05
C LEU A 88 0.90 32.55 1.26
N VAL A 89 0.95 32.41 -0.04
CA VAL A 89 0.97 33.52 -0.99
C VAL A 89 -0.13 33.27 -2.00
N ALA A 90 -1.08 34.20 -2.11
CA ALA A 90 -2.17 34.10 -3.09
C ALA A 90 -2.22 35.39 -3.92
N ASP A 91 -2.13 35.26 -5.23
CA ASP A 91 -2.35 36.33 -6.19
C ASP A 91 -3.58 35.98 -7.01
N VAL A 92 -4.60 36.86 -7.00
CA VAL A 92 -5.87 36.62 -7.71
C VAL A 92 -6.25 37.86 -8.48
N SER A 93 -6.65 37.66 -9.74
CA SER A 93 -7.05 38.76 -10.61
C SER A 93 -8.24 38.38 -11.48
N ARG A 94 -9.04 39.36 -11.81
CA ARG A 94 -10.15 39.26 -12.76
C ARG A 94 -10.18 40.52 -13.63
N ASN A 95 -10.27 40.35 -14.97
CA ASN A 95 -10.34 41.43 -15.93
C ASN A 95 -9.22 42.47 -15.76
N ALA A 96 -7.98 42.00 -15.52
CA ALA A 96 -6.83 42.84 -15.27
C ALA A 96 -6.10 43.19 -16.58
N ASP A 97 -5.74 44.47 -16.76
CA ASP A 97 -5.04 44.99 -17.95
C ASP A 97 -3.55 44.61 -17.97
N GLY A 98 -3.21 43.34 -17.79
CA GLY A 98 -1.83 42.85 -17.90
C GLY A 98 -0.83 43.26 -16.81
N ASN A 99 -1.24 44.14 -15.88
CA ASN A 99 -0.37 44.63 -14.77
C ASN A 99 -0.46 43.78 -13.48
N CYS A 100 -1.29 42.73 -13.50
CA CYS A 100 -1.42 41.80 -12.38
C CYS A 100 -0.64 40.53 -12.68
N GLY A 101 -0.07 39.95 -11.63
CA GLY A 101 0.56 38.62 -11.74
C GLY A 101 -0.45 37.53 -12.11
N PRO A 102 0.03 36.35 -12.49
CA PRO A 102 -0.84 35.20 -12.77
C PRO A 102 -1.59 34.78 -11.50
N ASN A 103 -2.81 34.31 -11.67
CA ASN A 103 -3.57 33.72 -10.55
C ASN A 103 -2.82 32.51 -10.02
N GLN A 104 -2.39 32.58 -8.77
CA GLN A 104 -1.64 31.50 -8.09
C GLN A 104 -1.92 31.46 -6.61
N LEU A 105 -1.81 30.25 -6.06
CA LEU A 105 -1.77 30.00 -4.62
C LEU A 105 -0.53 29.17 -4.31
N VAL A 106 0.35 29.69 -3.47
CA VAL A 106 1.54 28.98 -3.00
C VAL A 106 1.39 28.68 -1.52
N ILE A 107 1.55 27.44 -1.15
CA ILE A 107 1.44 26.92 0.22
C ILE A 107 2.82 26.36 0.60
N GLU A 108 3.41 26.89 1.66
CA GLU A 108 4.59 26.31 2.30
C GLU A 108 4.16 25.60 3.58
N CYS A 109 4.36 24.29 3.60
CA CYS A 109 3.99 23.43 4.73
C CYS A 109 5.00 23.52 5.87
N LEU A 110 4.52 23.70 7.11
CA LEU A 110 5.35 23.92 8.31
C LEU A 110 5.18 22.79 9.35
N GLY A 111 5.22 21.54 8.93
CA GLY A 111 5.00 20.39 9.81
C GLY A 111 3.53 20.00 9.91
N ASN A 112 2.80 20.11 8.83
CA ASN A 112 1.37 19.86 8.75
C ASN A 112 0.99 18.38 8.96
N THR A 113 -0.30 18.15 9.19
CA THR A 113 -0.90 16.81 9.26
C THR A 113 -1.97 16.66 8.19
N ILE A 114 -2.17 15.42 7.74
CA ILE A 114 -3.31 15.02 6.89
C ILE A 114 -3.88 13.75 7.48
N ASP A 115 -5.19 13.75 7.77
CA ASP A 115 -5.94 12.61 8.24
C ASP A 115 -7.17 12.40 7.35
N CYS A 116 -6.97 11.76 6.21
CA CYS A 116 -8.04 11.49 5.27
C CYS A 116 -8.34 9.99 5.15
N ASN A 117 -9.62 9.66 5.01
CA ASN A 117 -10.09 8.28 4.88
C ASN A 117 -9.62 7.58 3.58
N GLN A 118 -9.00 8.32 2.67
CA GLN A 118 -8.51 7.77 1.39
C GLN A 118 -7.09 7.20 1.51
N LEU A 119 -6.35 7.61 2.54
CA LEU A 119 -5.01 7.10 2.83
C LEU A 119 -5.09 5.98 3.87
N PRO A 120 -4.21 4.98 3.79
CA PRO A 120 -4.20 3.86 4.73
C PRO A 120 -3.71 4.25 6.14
N TYR A 121 -3.18 5.46 6.31
CA TYR A 121 -2.67 6.01 7.57
C TYR A 121 -2.60 7.54 7.54
N ALA A 122 -2.66 8.16 8.70
CA ALA A 122 -2.47 9.59 8.85
C ALA A 122 -1.02 9.99 8.55
N LEU A 123 -0.85 11.14 7.90
CA LEU A 123 0.45 11.75 7.63
C LEU A 123 0.71 12.90 8.61
N HIS A 124 1.94 13.04 9.04
CA HIS A 124 2.40 14.13 9.90
C HIS A 124 3.76 14.67 9.47
N ASP A 125 4.21 15.76 10.09
CA ASP A 125 5.48 16.45 9.78
C ASP A 125 5.61 16.77 8.28
N ILE A 126 4.49 17.17 7.65
CA ILE A 126 4.50 17.49 6.22
C ILE A 126 5.22 18.82 6.03
N SER A 127 6.24 18.80 5.19
CA SER A 127 7.01 19.98 4.80
C SER A 127 7.20 20.03 3.28
N GLY A 128 7.58 21.19 2.76
CA GLY A 128 7.74 21.42 1.33
C GLY A 128 6.79 22.49 0.82
N ARG A 129 6.69 22.64 -0.50
CA ARG A 129 5.94 23.71 -1.14
C ARG A 129 4.98 23.16 -2.18
N ILE A 130 3.75 23.69 -2.18
CA ILE A 130 2.72 23.37 -3.17
C ILE A 130 2.36 24.67 -3.88
N ALA A 131 2.54 24.73 -5.17
CA ALA A 131 2.12 25.86 -6.00
C ALA A 131 0.93 25.44 -6.87
N ILE A 132 -0.15 26.19 -6.79
CA ILE A 132 -1.41 25.94 -7.51
C ILE A 132 -1.68 27.13 -8.41
N THR A 133 -1.88 26.87 -9.68
CA THR A 133 -2.33 27.82 -10.69
C THR A 133 -3.66 27.36 -11.27
N GLN A 134 -4.23 28.11 -12.21
CA GLN A 134 -5.45 27.68 -12.92
C GLN A 134 -5.28 26.38 -13.70
N SER A 135 -4.05 26.08 -14.14
CA SER A 135 -3.78 24.93 -15.02
C SER A 135 -2.85 23.88 -14.43
N HIS A 136 -2.19 24.14 -13.30
CA HIS A 136 -1.20 23.23 -12.73
C HIS A 136 -1.17 23.25 -11.21
N ILE A 137 -0.89 22.08 -10.65
CA ILE A 137 -0.40 21.92 -9.27
C ILE A 137 1.05 21.44 -9.37
N VAL A 138 1.97 22.11 -8.70
CA VAL A 138 3.38 21.72 -8.61
C VAL A 138 3.71 21.37 -7.17
N LEU A 139 4.30 20.22 -6.96
CA LEU A 139 4.78 19.71 -5.68
C LEU A 139 6.30 19.85 -5.66
N GLU A 140 6.82 20.67 -4.74
CA GLU A 140 8.24 20.92 -4.59
C GLU A 140 8.72 20.35 -3.26
N ASP A 141 9.54 19.31 -3.30
CA ASP A 141 10.18 18.66 -2.16
C ASP A 141 9.24 18.35 -0.99
N ILE A 142 8.03 17.87 -1.30
CA ILE A 142 7.08 17.47 -0.26
C ILE A 142 7.65 16.26 0.48
N THR A 143 7.81 16.41 1.78
CA THR A 143 8.20 15.34 2.70
C THR A 143 7.07 15.11 3.69
N ALA A 144 6.74 13.88 3.99
CA ALA A 144 5.72 13.50 4.98
C ALA A 144 6.17 12.27 5.75
N LYS A 145 5.67 12.13 6.97
CA LYS A 145 5.91 10.97 7.82
C LYS A 145 4.60 10.28 8.18
N ALA A 146 4.69 8.99 8.48
CA ALA A 146 3.60 8.21 9.04
C ALA A 146 4.12 7.27 10.12
N SER A 147 3.42 7.21 11.25
CA SER A 147 3.81 6.36 12.37
C SER A 147 3.07 5.02 12.30
N HIS A 148 3.80 3.95 12.47
CA HIS A 148 3.29 2.58 12.52
C HIS A 148 3.82 1.86 13.76
N THR A 149 3.13 0.81 14.18
CA THR A 149 3.64 -0.10 15.20
C THR A 149 3.89 -1.46 14.55
N ILE A 150 5.13 -1.93 14.62
CA ILE A 150 5.53 -3.26 14.16
C ILE A 150 6.08 -4.03 15.35
N ARG A 151 5.48 -5.17 15.69
CA ARG A 151 5.91 -6.01 16.82
C ARG A 151 6.03 -5.21 18.15
N GLY A 152 5.11 -4.25 18.36
CA GLY A 152 5.12 -3.39 19.55
C GLY A 152 6.15 -2.25 19.52
N LEU A 153 6.97 -2.14 18.49
CA LEU A 153 7.95 -1.08 18.32
C LEU A 153 7.40 -0.01 17.37
N PRO A 154 7.52 1.29 17.72
CA PRO A 154 7.15 2.36 16.82
C PRO A 154 8.15 2.44 15.67
N ILE A 155 7.65 2.49 14.46
CA ILE A 155 8.42 2.67 13.22
C ILE A 155 7.84 3.86 12.48
N GLU A 156 8.72 4.69 11.97
CA GLU A 156 8.36 5.85 11.18
C GLU A 156 8.63 5.56 9.69
N SER A 157 7.60 5.78 8.86
CA SER A 157 7.74 5.85 7.41
C SER A 157 8.06 7.27 7.02
N VAL A 158 9.03 7.46 6.13
CA VAL A 158 9.36 8.76 5.54
C VAL A 158 9.08 8.70 4.05
N MET A 159 8.27 9.62 3.55
CA MET A 159 7.87 9.69 2.14
C MET A 159 8.27 11.04 1.56
N ARG A 160 8.71 11.05 0.31
CA ARG A 160 9.01 12.27 -0.44
C ARG A 160 8.31 12.24 -1.78
N MET A 161 7.78 13.39 -2.17
CA MET A 161 7.11 13.60 -3.44
C MET A 161 7.56 14.89 -4.09
N ALA A 162 7.76 14.86 -5.41
CA ALA A 162 7.98 16.05 -6.23
C ALA A 162 7.38 15.81 -7.62
N GLY A 163 6.85 16.86 -8.25
CA GLY A 163 6.28 16.71 -9.58
C GLY A 163 5.21 17.73 -9.90
N SER A 164 4.45 17.46 -10.96
CA SER A 164 3.40 18.37 -11.40
C SER A 164 2.15 17.63 -11.88
N VAL A 165 1.01 18.27 -11.72
CA VAL A 165 -0.30 17.80 -12.17
C VAL A 165 -0.94 18.91 -12.99
N ALA A 166 -1.27 18.64 -14.25
CA ALA A 166 -2.00 19.58 -15.11
C ALA A 166 -3.50 19.43 -14.89
N LEU A 167 -4.18 20.56 -14.84
CA LEU A 167 -5.61 20.70 -14.62
C LEU A 167 -6.28 21.37 -15.83
N SER A 168 -7.51 21.03 -16.10
CA SER A 168 -8.38 21.79 -17.00
C SER A 168 -9.76 21.96 -16.39
N GLU A 169 -10.47 23.00 -16.79
CA GLU A 169 -11.87 23.16 -16.46
C GLU A 169 -12.69 22.05 -17.12
N ALA A 170 -13.60 21.45 -16.38
CA ALA A 170 -14.59 20.51 -16.94
C ALA A 170 -15.54 21.31 -17.81
N ASN A 171 -15.71 20.92 -19.07
CA ASN A 171 -16.47 21.60 -20.10
C ASN A 171 -17.84 22.18 -19.58
N GLY A 172 -17.87 23.49 -19.33
CA GLY A 172 -19.10 24.30 -19.24
C GLY A 172 -20.01 24.04 -18.05
N THR A 173 -19.68 23.21 -17.10
CA THR A 173 -20.44 23.01 -15.85
C THR A 173 -19.61 23.44 -14.68
N SER A 174 -20.22 23.98 -13.62
CA SER A 174 -19.58 24.41 -12.36
C SER A 174 -18.95 23.25 -11.56
N GLU A 175 -18.72 22.12 -12.18
CA GLU A 175 -18.25 20.86 -11.61
C GLU A 175 -16.73 20.71 -11.71
N GLY A 176 -15.98 21.62 -11.11
CA GLY A 176 -14.63 21.30 -10.67
C GLY A 176 -13.54 21.20 -11.77
N MET A 177 -12.31 21.29 -11.30
CA MET A 177 -11.12 21.04 -12.13
C MET A 177 -10.92 19.55 -12.36
N ARG A 178 -10.54 19.17 -13.59
CA ARG A 178 -10.20 17.80 -13.98
C ARG A 178 -8.70 17.68 -14.21
N VAL A 179 -8.09 16.62 -13.70
CA VAL A 179 -6.71 16.26 -14.01
C VAL A 179 -6.61 15.83 -15.49
N THR A 180 -5.68 16.39 -16.23
CA THR A 180 -5.44 16.08 -17.66
C THR A 180 -4.09 15.42 -17.90
N ALA A 181 -3.10 15.70 -17.06
CA ALA A 181 -1.81 15.06 -17.06
C ALA A 181 -1.20 15.12 -15.66
N GLY A 182 -0.22 14.27 -15.39
CA GLY A 182 0.53 14.31 -14.14
C GLY A 182 1.79 13.49 -14.25
N ASP A 183 2.85 13.99 -13.63
CA ASP A 183 4.13 13.31 -13.48
C ASP A 183 4.65 13.62 -12.06
N VAL A 184 4.69 12.59 -11.22
CA VAL A 184 5.07 12.73 -9.81
C VAL A 184 6.08 11.65 -9.45
N ASN A 185 7.25 12.07 -9.00
CA ASN A 185 8.25 11.19 -8.42
C ASN A 185 7.88 10.91 -6.96
N PHE A 186 7.91 9.66 -6.56
CA PHE A 186 7.69 9.22 -5.19
C PHE A 186 8.86 8.38 -4.71
N SER A 187 9.35 8.67 -3.51
CA SER A 187 10.29 7.82 -2.79
C SER A 187 9.87 7.65 -1.34
N GLY A 188 10.23 6.50 -0.74
CA GLY A 188 9.84 6.23 0.63
C GLY A 188 10.72 5.22 1.34
N GLU A 189 10.91 5.44 2.63
CA GLU A 189 11.57 4.52 3.55
C GLU A 189 10.54 3.94 4.53
N ASN A 190 10.64 2.64 4.80
CA ASN A 190 9.76 1.90 5.70
C ASN A 190 8.26 2.03 5.36
N VAL A 191 7.93 2.16 4.07
CA VAL A 191 6.54 2.28 3.61
C VAL A 191 5.81 0.96 3.86
N ARG A 192 4.62 1.05 4.45
CA ARG A 192 3.78 -0.15 4.65
C ARG A 192 2.72 -0.27 3.56
N PHE A 193 2.64 -1.47 3.01
CA PHE A 193 1.56 -1.87 2.14
C PHE A 193 0.87 -3.08 2.77
N LYS A 194 -0.38 -2.89 3.18
CA LYS A 194 -1.08 -3.86 4.02
C LYS A 194 -0.28 -4.13 5.31
N SER A 195 0.04 -5.37 5.61
CA SER A 195 0.84 -5.76 6.77
C SER A 195 2.34 -5.87 6.48
N LYS A 196 2.81 -5.49 5.29
CA LYS A 196 4.19 -5.71 4.85
C LYS A 196 4.98 -4.43 4.69
N SER A 197 6.24 -4.46 5.06
CA SER A 197 7.17 -3.33 5.00
C SER A 197 7.97 -3.35 3.71
N LEU A 198 8.13 -2.17 3.12
CA LEU A 198 8.93 -1.89 1.92
C LEU A 198 9.90 -0.78 2.27
N SER A 199 11.19 -0.96 2.00
CA SER A 199 12.20 0.09 2.17
C SER A 199 12.73 0.55 0.84
N LYS A 200 13.28 1.78 0.80
CA LYS A 200 13.86 2.37 -0.41
C LYS A 200 12.93 2.27 -1.63
N VAL A 201 11.65 2.50 -1.39
CA VAL A 201 10.67 2.57 -2.48
C VAL A 201 11.01 3.73 -3.38
N ASN A 202 11.00 3.50 -4.68
CA ASN A 202 11.20 4.55 -5.69
C ASN A 202 10.30 4.27 -6.90
N THR A 203 9.57 5.28 -7.35
CA THR A 203 8.66 5.16 -8.49
C THR A 203 8.33 6.52 -9.10
N ASP A 204 8.05 6.52 -10.41
CA ASP A 204 7.44 7.62 -11.13
C ASP A 204 5.97 7.29 -11.38
N LEU A 205 5.09 8.15 -10.91
CA LEU A 205 3.65 8.08 -11.12
C LEU A 205 3.25 9.01 -12.26
N ARG A 206 2.57 8.50 -13.27
CA ARG A 206 2.04 9.27 -14.39
C ARG A 206 0.53 9.13 -14.46
N TYR A 207 -0.14 10.24 -14.70
CA TYR A 207 -1.56 10.22 -14.95
C TYR A 207 -1.83 9.94 -16.42
N ASP A 208 -2.65 8.91 -16.67
CA ASP A 208 -3.18 8.59 -17.98
C ASP A 208 -4.57 9.18 -18.14
N SER A 209 -4.69 10.18 -19.03
CA SER A 209 -5.95 10.91 -19.26
C SER A 209 -7.02 10.08 -19.97
N GLU A 210 -6.63 9.04 -20.72
CA GLU A 210 -7.58 8.17 -21.42
C GLU A 210 -8.30 7.24 -20.44
N SER A 211 -7.57 6.62 -19.52
CA SER A 211 -8.12 5.72 -18.51
C SER A 211 -8.54 6.42 -17.21
N GLY A 212 -8.08 7.66 -16.98
CA GLY A 212 -8.30 8.38 -15.72
C GLY A 212 -7.54 7.81 -14.52
N GLN A 213 -6.42 7.13 -14.77
CA GLN A 213 -5.67 6.39 -13.76
C GLN A 213 -4.26 6.95 -13.56
N TRP A 214 -3.76 6.78 -12.33
CA TRP A 214 -2.35 6.98 -12.04
C TRP A 214 -1.58 5.67 -12.22
N LEU A 215 -0.51 5.72 -12.99
CA LEU A 215 0.27 4.57 -13.39
C LEU A 215 1.72 4.72 -12.95
N SER A 216 2.24 3.72 -12.23
CA SER A 216 3.67 3.48 -12.10
C SER A 216 4.05 2.33 -13.03
N ARG A 217 4.78 2.61 -14.08
CA ARG A 217 5.26 1.57 -15.01
C ARG A 217 6.37 0.71 -14.40
N LYS A 218 7.05 1.26 -13.40
CA LYS A 218 8.10 0.58 -12.68
C LYS A 218 8.29 1.19 -11.30
N PHE A 219 8.04 0.40 -10.26
CA PHE A 219 8.55 0.71 -8.93
C PHE A 219 9.64 -0.29 -8.54
N VAL A 220 10.56 0.15 -7.70
CA VAL A 220 11.62 -0.67 -7.11
C VAL A 220 11.59 -0.45 -5.62
N ALA A 221 11.77 -1.53 -4.85
CA ALA A 221 11.87 -1.46 -3.40
C ALA A 221 12.80 -2.54 -2.86
N ASP A 222 13.35 -2.31 -1.68
CA ASP A 222 13.91 -3.36 -0.85
C ASP A 222 12.78 -4.06 -0.08
N PHE A 223 12.79 -5.38 -0.03
CA PHE A 223 11.77 -6.20 0.58
C PHE A 223 12.40 -7.35 1.36
N TYR A 224 12.52 -7.19 2.69
CA TYR A 224 13.11 -8.18 3.60
C TYR A 224 14.46 -8.71 3.10
N ASP A 225 15.46 -7.86 2.98
CA ASP A 225 16.80 -8.11 2.44
C ASP A 225 16.85 -8.52 0.95
N GLY A 226 15.70 -8.77 0.33
CA GLY A 226 15.57 -9.00 -1.10
C GLY A 226 15.18 -7.74 -1.88
N LYS A 227 14.81 -7.93 -3.14
CA LYS A 227 14.34 -6.88 -4.03
C LYS A 227 12.93 -7.15 -4.50
N MET A 228 12.14 -6.08 -4.62
CA MET A 228 10.83 -6.10 -5.25
C MET A 228 10.83 -5.11 -6.42
N ILE A 229 10.32 -5.57 -7.56
CA ILE A 229 10.14 -4.74 -8.75
C ILE A 229 8.72 -4.99 -9.26
N GLY A 230 8.02 -3.95 -9.65
CA GLY A 230 6.66 -4.11 -10.12
C GLY A 230 6.09 -2.91 -10.84
N LYS A 231 4.78 -2.98 -11.07
CA LYS A 231 3.92 -1.94 -11.63
C LYS A 231 2.77 -1.69 -10.67
N LEU A 232 2.29 -0.47 -10.64
CA LEU A 232 1.22 -0.08 -9.75
C LEU A 232 0.26 0.86 -10.50
N GLN A 233 -1.03 0.66 -10.32
CA GLN A 233 -2.07 1.51 -10.87
C GLN A 233 -3.01 1.91 -9.73
N PHE A 234 -3.46 3.15 -9.79
CA PHE A 234 -4.46 3.67 -8.85
C PHE A 234 -5.58 4.35 -9.63
N ASN A 235 -6.79 4.14 -9.20
CA ASN A 235 -7.95 4.87 -9.69
C ASN A 235 -8.88 5.24 -8.53
N LYS A 236 -9.65 6.28 -8.74
CA LYS A 236 -10.70 6.65 -7.79
C LYS A 236 -11.76 5.55 -7.78
N SER A 237 -12.14 5.10 -6.60
CA SER A 237 -13.20 4.11 -6.42
C SER A 237 -14.57 4.77 -6.49
N ASP A 238 -15.58 4.08 -7.04
CA ASP A 238 -16.96 4.52 -7.06
C ASP A 238 -17.57 4.69 -5.65
N LYS A 239 -16.99 4.00 -4.67
CA LYS A 239 -17.38 4.08 -3.25
C LYS A 239 -16.66 5.18 -2.46
N GLY A 240 -15.87 6.00 -3.14
CA GLY A 240 -14.90 6.91 -2.53
C GLY A 240 -13.61 6.20 -2.13
N GLY A 241 -12.48 6.92 -2.18
CA GLY A 241 -11.15 6.37 -1.91
C GLY A 241 -10.44 5.85 -3.15
N LEU A 242 -9.41 5.02 -2.96
CA LEU A 242 -8.54 4.54 -4.02
C LEU A 242 -8.63 3.03 -4.18
N ASP A 243 -8.88 2.57 -5.39
CA ASP A 243 -8.65 1.20 -5.83
C ASP A 243 -7.24 1.08 -6.39
N TYR A 244 -6.65 -0.10 -6.28
CA TYR A 244 -5.29 -0.35 -6.78
C TYR A 244 -5.21 -1.68 -7.54
N GLN A 245 -4.29 -1.71 -8.49
CA GLN A 245 -3.78 -2.93 -9.11
C GLN A 245 -2.26 -2.96 -8.96
N LEU A 246 -1.75 -4.02 -8.35
CA LEU A 246 -0.31 -4.25 -8.12
C LEU A 246 0.12 -5.50 -8.86
N GLU A 247 1.18 -5.40 -9.65
CA GLU A 247 1.92 -6.53 -10.20
C GLU A 247 3.37 -6.41 -9.73
N ALA A 248 3.86 -7.42 -9.02
CA ALA A 248 5.22 -7.38 -8.48
C ALA A 248 5.92 -8.72 -8.59
N SER A 249 7.24 -8.66 -8.74
CA SER A 249 8.15 -9.79 -8.61
C SER A 249 9.11 -9.55 -7.47
N VAL A 250 9.35 -10.60 -6.68
CA VAL A 250 10.23 -10.59 -5.51
C VAL A 250 11.39 -11.55 -5.79
N ALA A 251 12.59 -11.13 -5.44
CA ALA A 251 13.79 -11.95 -5.54
C ALA A 251 14.62 -11.88 -4.25
N GLY A 252 14.89 -13.03 -3.65
CA GLY A 252 15.80 -13.19 -2.54
C GLY A 252 15.31 -12.65 -1.20
N ALA A 253 13.99 -12.47 -0.98
CA ALA A 253 13.50 -11.95 0.29
C ALA A 253 13.66 -12.97 1.42
N ASP A 254 14.04 -12.50 2.61
CA ASP A 254 14.22 -13.33 3.80
C ASP A 254 12.87 -13.77 4.38
N LEU A 255 12.64 -15.09 4.40
CA LEU A 255 11.39 -15.68 4.88
C LEU A 255 11.12 -15.38 6.35
N LYS A 256 12.17 -15.39 7.21
CA LYS A 256 12.03 -15.15 8.64
C LYS A 256 11.54 -13.72 8.90
N GLN A 257 12.17 -12.73 8.28
CA GLN A 257 11.75 -11.34 8.39
C GLN A 257 10.33 -11.15 7.87
N PHE A 258 10.00 -11.74 6.70
CA PHE A 258 8.66 -11.70 6.13
C PHE A 258 7.58 -12.26 7.07
N LEU A 259 7.84 -13.40 7.73
CA LEU A 259 6.91 -14.01 8.68
C LEU A 259 6.82 -13.20 9.97
N SER A 260 7.96 -12.76 10.51
CA SER A 260 8.01 -12.04 11.78
C SER A 260 7.36 -10.66 11.73
N ASP A 261 7.34 -9.99 10.57
CA ASP A 261 6.73 -8.66 10.41
C ASP A 261 5.19 -8.68 10.58
N THR A 262 4.55 -9.82 10.35
CA THR A 262 3.10 -9.99 10.55
C THR A 262 2.70 -10.34 11.98
N ASP A 263 3.65 -10.79 12.80
CA ASP A 263 3.33 -11.16 14.18
C ASP A 263 3.08 -9.92 15.05
N LYS A 264 1.99 -9.97 15.81
CA LYS A 264 1.64 -8.93 16.78
C LYS A 264 2.55 -8.94 18.01
N GLU A 265 3.15 -10.11 18.30
CA GLU A 265 4.03 -10.33 19.46
C GLU A 265 5.46 -10.62 19.01
N ILE A 266 6.43 -10.18 19.82
CA ILE A 266 7.84 -10.53 19.62
C ILE A 266 8.02 -11.97 20.08
N ARG A 267 8.35 -12.86 19.15
CA ARG A 267 8.66 -14.26 19.43
C ARG A 267 10.16 -14.54 19.22
N PRO A 268 10.73 -15.53 19.93
CA PRO A 268 12.09 -15.95 19.67
C PRO A 268 12.32 -16.35 18.21
N ASP A 269 13.47 -16.01 17.68
CA ASP A 269 13.83 -16.22 16.27
C ASP A 269 13.68 -17.66 15.78
N GLU A 270 13.94 -18.63 16.66
CA GLU A 270 13.82 -20.07 16.36
C GLU A 270 12.38 -20.54 16.09
N HIS A 271 11.37 -19.69 16.37
CA HIS A 271 9.97 -20.01 16.07
C HIS A 271 9.62 -19.78 14.59
N TYR A 272 10.41 -18.98 13.89
CA TYR A 272 10.14 -18.65 12.47
C TYR A 272 10.90 -19.59 11.55
N SER A 273 10.26 -19.98 10.46
CA SER A 273 10.93 -20.66 9.37
C SER A 273 11.87 -19.72 8.63
N THR A 274 13.01 -20.21 8.20
CA THR A 274 14.00 -19.47 7.39
C THR A 274 13.99 -19.93 5.95
N GLY A 275 14.60 -19.19 5.06
CA GLY A 275 14.71 -19.47 3.64
C GLY A 275 14.67 -18.21 2.79
N SER A 276 14.82 -18.36 1.49
CA SER A 276 14.80 -17.25 0.53
C SER A 276 13.55 -17.32 -0.35
N ILE A 277 12.76 -16.24 -0.35
CA ILE A 277 11.52 -16.11 -1.11
C ILE A 277 11.81 -15.51 -2.48
N ASN A 278 11.34 -16.19 -3.52
CA ASN A 278 11.30 -15.70 -4.89
C ASN A 278 9.87 -15.88 -5.43
N GLY A 279 9.41 -14.97 -6.27
CA GLY A 279 8.09 -15.16 -6.84
C GLY A 279 7.47 -13.92 -7.47
N SER A 280 6.18 -14.04 -7.77
CA SER A 280 5.39 -12.96 -8.32
C SER A 280 4.00 -12.92 -7.69
N VAL A 281 3.46 -11.73 -7.58
CA VAL A 281 2.12 -11.45 -7.10
C VAL A 281 1.44 -10.45 -8.03
N SER A 282 0.17 -10.70 -8.32
CA SER A 282 -0.72 -9.74 -8.98
C SER A 282 -1.98 -9.64 -8.15
N ILE A 283 -2.36 -8.44 -7.71
CA ILE A 283 -3.52 -8.21 -6.87
C ILE A 283 -4.29 -6.97 -7.30
N ILE A 284 -5.60 -7.05 -7.18
CA ILE A 284 -6.55 -5.94 -7.35
C ILE A 284 -7.32 -5.80 -6.06
N GLY A 285 -7.38 -4.61 -5.50
CA GLY A 285 -8.04 -4.34 -4.24
C GLY A 285 -8.39 -2.89 -4.04
N SER A 286 -8.80 -2.56 -2.82
CA SER A 286 -9.11 -1.21 -2.38
C SER A 286 -8.38 -0.88 -1.09
N PHE A 287 -8.03 0.39 -0.90
CA PHE A 287 -7.46 0.86 0.36
C PHE A 287 -8.54 1.15 1.42
N VAL A 288 -9.78 1.42 0.99
CA VAL A 288 -10.86 1.83 1.90
C VAL A 288 -11.39 0.67 2.73
N ASP A 289 -11.66 -0.46 2.08
CA ASP A 289 -12.27 -1.63 2.73
C ASP A 289 -11.25 -2.73 3.07
N ASP A 290 -9.96 -2.45 2.88
CA ASP A 290 -8.84 -3.39 3.08
C ASP A 290 -9.05 -4.73 2.37
N ASN A 291 -9.74 -4.71 1.23
CA ASN A 291 -10.19 -5.88 0.51
C ASN A 291 -9.30 -6.20 -0.69
N ILE A 292 -8.85 -7.45 -0.81
CA ILE A 292 -8.24 -7.99 -2.02
C ILE A 292 -9.33 -8.70 -2.81
N ARG A 293 -9.82 -8.08 -3.88
CA ARG A 293 -10.91 -8.62 -4.71
C ARG A 293 -10.46 -9.80 -5.54
N LEU A 294 -9.33 -9.63 -6.21
CA LEU A 294 -8.74 -10.66 -7.07
C LEU A 294 -7.22 -10.67 -6.89
N GLY A 295 -6.62 -11.84 -7.04
CA GLY A 295 -5.18 -11.94 -7.03
C GLY A 295 -4.66 -13.27 -7.55
N ARG A 296 -3.40 -13.28 -7.91
CA ARG A 296 -2.60 -14.46 -8.21
C ARG A 296 -1.25 -14.35 -7.53
N CYS A 297 -0.80 -15.45 -6.97
CA CYS A 297 0.48 -15.55 -6.29
C CYS A 297 1.19 -16.81 -6.73
N ARG A 298 2.45 -16.68 -7.14
CA ARG A 298 3.37 -17.78 -7.36
C ARG A 298 4.62 -17.54 -6.55
N LEU A 299 4.90 -18.41 -5.60
CA LEU A 299 6.06 -18.29 -4.73
C LEU A 299 6.91 -19.56 -4.84
N LYS A 300 8.20 -19.35 -4.74
CA LYS A 300 9.21 -20.38 -4.57
C LYS A 300 10.08 -19.97 -3.38
N ILE A 301 10.14 -20.82 -2.37
CA ILE A 301 11.03 -20.66 -1.23
C ILE A 301 12.12 -21.73 -1.37
N ILE A 302 13.36 -21.32 -1.27
CA ILE A 302 14.53 -22.22 -1.35
C ILE A 302 15.28 -22.21 -0.03
N ASP A 303 16.02 -23.29 0.26
CA ASP A 303 16.83 -23.46 1.48
C ASP A 303 16.00 -23.24 2.75
N MET A 304 14.81 -23.83 2.79
CA MET A 304 13.86 -23.62 3.87
C MET A 304 14.20 -24.50 5.08
N GLN A 305 14.34 -23.88 6.25
CA GLN A 305 14.35 -24.57 7.53
C GLN A 305 13.08 -24.28 8.30
N VAL A 306 12.46 -25.31 8.85
CA VAL A 306 11.18 -25.19 9.56
C VAL A 306 11.40 -24.65 10.97
N GLY A 307 10.76 -23.55 11.31
CA GLY A 307 10.79 -22.96 12.65
C GLY A 307 10.03 -23.84 13.66
N LYS A 308 10.49 -23.88 14.90
CA LYS A 308 10.00 -24.78 15.97
C LYS A 308 8.49 -24.70 16.25
N ARG A 309 7.85 -23.55 16.00
CA ARG A 309 6.42 -23.34 16.23
C ARG A 309 5.66 -22.94 14.96
N SER A 310 6.20 -23.26 13.80
CA SER A 310 5.50 -23.05 12.55
C SER A 310 4.37 -24.09 12.37
N PRO A 311 3.34 -23.80 11.60
CA PRO A 311 2.31 -24.80 11.23
C PRO A 311 2.91 -26.05 10.58
N LEU A 312 4.05 -25.90 9.90
CA LEU A 312 4.80 -27.02 9.34
C LEU A 312 5.48 -27.88 10.39
N ALA A 313 5.97 -27.28 11.49
CA ALA A 313 6.52 -28.05 12.61
C ALA A 313 5.44 -28.92 13.26
N ASN A 314 4.22 -28.39 13.43
CA ASN A 314 3.09 -29.15 13.93
C ASN A 314 2.74 -30.32 12.99
N LEU A 315 2.75 -30.08 11.67
CA LEU A 315 2.55 -31.11 10.67
C LEU A 315 3.61 -32.23 10.76
N LEU A 316 4.89 -31.87 10.89
CA LEU A 316 5.99 -32.83 11.02
C LEU A 316 5.89 -33.62 12.32
N SER A 317 5.50 -32.98 13.42
CA SER A 317 5.30 -33.63 14.72
C SER A 317 4.20 -34.68 14.69
N VAL A 318 3.06 -34.39 14.09
CA VAL A 318 1.94 -35.37 13.95
C VAL A 318 2.34 -36.58 13.12
N LEU A 319 3.26 -36.41 12.17
CA LEU A 319 3.80 -37.50 11.37
C LEU A 319 4.95 -38.25 12.08
N ASN A 320 5.20 -37.96 13.37
CA ASN A 320 6.32 -38.52 14.15
C ASN A 320 7.69 -38.27 13.54
N LEU A 321 7.83 -37.21 12.78
CA LEU A 321 9.07 -36.75 12.20
C LEU A 321 9.73 -35.78 13.19
N THR A 322 10.30 -36.28 14.29
CA THR A 322 10.66 -35.47 15.48
C THR A 322 12.11 -34.97 15.53
N GLU A 323 12.98 -35.40 14.64
CA GLU A 323 14.39 -34.91 14.64
C GLU A 323 14.53 -33.65 13.80
N THR A 324 14.63 -32.52 14.48
CA THR A 324 14.58 -31.16 13.92
C THR A 324 15.74 -30.78 13.02
N SER A 325 16.89 -31.46 13.11
CA SER A 325 18.05 -31.17 12.27
C SER A 325 17.94 -31.64 10.81
N ASP A 326 17.04 -32.61 10.55
CA ASP A 326 16.90 -33.25 9.23
C ASP A 326 15.75 -32.68 8.37
N TYR A 327 14.97 -31.73 8.91
CA TYR A 327 13.78 -31.17 8.22
C TYR A 327 14.07 -29.85 7.50
N ALA A 328 15.17 -29.81 6.80
CA ALA A 328 15.40 -28.83 5.75
C ALA A 328 14.60 -29.25 4.52
N PHE A 329 13.75 -28.33 4.03
CA PHE A 329 13.15 -28.46 2.72
C PHE A 329 14.04 -27.74 1.71
N ASP A 330 14.46 -28.44 0.68
CA ASP A 330 15.24 -27.84 -0.40
C ASP A 330 14.41 -26.75 -1.11
N GLN A 331 13.10 -26.99 -1.20
CA GLN A 331 12.19 -26.10 -1.93
C GLN A 331 10.75 -26.23 -1.46
N MET A 332 10.06 -25.08 -1.39
CA MET A 332 8.61 -25.00 -1.33
C MET A 332 8.10 -24.17 -2.52
N THR A 333 7.08 -24.68 -3.22
CA THR A 333 6.44 -23.98 -4.34
C THR A 333 4.96 -23.79 -4.04
N VAL A 334 4.45 -22.59 -4.26
CA VAL A 334 3.03 -22.24 -4.12
C VAL A 334 2.52 -21.62 -5.41
N ASP A 335 1.43 -22.14 -5.97
CA ASP A 335 0.60 -21.48 -7.00
C ASP A 335 -0.80 -21.28 -6.40
N ALA A 336 -1.20 -20.01 -6.25
CA ALA A 336 -2.46 -19.66 -5.63
C ALA A 336 -3.16 -18.53 -6.36
N TYR A 337 -4.48 -18.47 -6.23
CA TYR A 337 -5.27 -17.31 -6.60
C TYR A 337 -6.03 -16.79 -5.37
N ILE A 338 -6.34 -15.49 -5.38
CA ILE A 338 -7.09 -14.82 -4.32
C ILE A 338 -8.41 -14.35 -4.92
N GLN A 339 -9.49 -14.60 -4.20
CA GLN A 339 -10.81 -14.07 -4.51
C GLN A 339 -11.50 -13.69 -3.20
N ASP A 340 -11.92 -12.42 -3.09
CA ASP A 340 -12.66 -11.88 -1.94
C ASP A 340 -11.97 -12.20 -0.59
N ASN A 341 -10.68 -11.91 -0.49
CA ASN A 341 -9.79 -12.20 0.64
C ASN A 341 -9.59 -13.69 0.96
N LYS A 342 -10.07 -14.60 0.15
CA LYS A 342 -9.77 -16.02 0.29
C LYS A 342 -8.70 -16.44 -0.72
N MET A 343 -7.59 -16.96 -0.22
CA MET A 343 -6.51 -17.51 -1.02
C MET A 343 -6.74 -18.99 -1.27
N PHE A 344 -6.88 -19.38 -2.52
CA PHE A 344 -7.02 -20.77 -2.95
C PHE A 344 -5.68 -21.27 -3.47
N LEU A 345 -5.09 -22.19 -2.74
CA LEU A 345 -3.85 -22.89 -3.08
C LEU A 345 -4.15 -23.98 -4.09
N ARG A 346 -3.84 -23.74 -5.36
CA ARG A 346 -3.99 -24.75 -6.43
C ARG A 346 -2.94 -25.83 -6.31
N GLN A 347 -1.74 -25.39 -5.91
CA GLN A 347 -0.57 -26.24 -5.77
C GLN A 347 0.25 -25.75 -4.58
N LEU A 348 0.55 -26.65 -3.69
CA LEU A 348 1.48 -26.49 -2.59
C LEU A 348 2.41 -27.70 -2.59
N ASP A 349 3.67 -27.51 -2.98
CA ASP A 349 4.68 -28.56 -3.05
C ASP A 349 5.81 -28.20 -2.09
N LEU A 350 6.10 -29.08 -1.15
CA LEU A 350 7.29 -29.02 -0.29
C LEU A 350 8.17 -30.23 -0.63
N SER A 351 9.41 -29.98 -0.99
CA SER A 351 10.38 -31.01 -1.32
C SER A 351 11.57 -30.94 -0.36
N GLY A 352 11.77 -31.98 0.41
CA GLY A 352 12.90 -32.16 1.31
C GLY A 352 13.64 -33.48 1.06
N LYS A 353 14.74 -33.68 1.79
CA LYS A 353 15.56 -34.90 1.66
C LYS A 353 14.80 -36.16 2.07
N SER A 354 14.04 -36.07 3.18
CA SER A 354 13.39 -37.22 3.81
C SER A 354 11.92 -37.35 3.45
N VAL A 355 11.23 -36.23 3.22
CA VAL A 355 9.79 -36.19 2.96
C VAL A 355 9.46 -35.13 1.91
N ALA A 356 8.40 -35.38 1.18
CA ALA A 356 7.78 -34.41 0.29
C ALA A 356 6.27 -34.35 0.54
N PHE A 357 5.69 -33.15 0.46
CA PHE A 357 4.28 -32.91 0.57
C PHE A 357 3.77 -32.27 -0.72
N TYR A 358 2.62 -32.71 -1.17
CA TYR A 358 1.93 -32.18 -2.33
C TYR A 358 0.47 -31.99 -1.99
N GLY A 359 -0.10 -30.85 -2.33
CA GLY A 359 -1.50 -30.66 -2.04
C GLY A 359 -2.09 -29.35 -2.50
N SER A 360 -3.30 -29.13 -2.01
CA SER A 360 -4.11 -27.95 -2.30
C SER A 360 -5.01 -27.60 -1.12
N GLY A 361 -5.68 -26.46 -1.21
CA GLY A 361 -6.61 -26.02 -0.19
C GLY A 361 -6.92 -24.55 -0.26
N TRP A 362 -7.27 -23.96 0.86
CA TRP A 362 -7.53 -22.54 0.94
C TRP A 362 -7.15 -21.96 2.32
N LEU A 363 -6.91 -20.66 2.33
CA LEU A 363 -6.65 -19.83 3.50
C LEU A 363 -7.53 -18.57 3.40
N ASP A 364 -8.25 -18.25 4.45
CA ASP A 364 -8.98 -16.98 4.59
C ASP A 364 -8.05 -15.93 5.18
N LEU A 365 -7.78 -14.86 4.43
CA LEU A 365 -6.83 -13.82 4.79
C LEU A 365 -7.34 -12.85 5.87
N LYS A 366 -8.65 -12.88 6.17
CA LYS A 366 -9.26 -12.06 7.24
C LYS A 366 -9.36 -12.81 8.55
N THR A 367 -9.76 -14.07 8.48
CA THR A 367 -10.05 -14.89 9.67
C THR A 367 -8.91 -15.81 10.04
N ASP A 368 -7.89 -15.97 9.20
CA ASP A 368 -6.78 -16.92 9.33
C ASP A 368 -7.23 -18.39 9.38
N ASP A 369 -8.44 -18.68 8.88
CA ASP A 369 -8.92 -20.05 8.77
C ASP A 369 -8.25 -20.76 7.59
N ILE A 370 -7.80 -21.99 7.84
CA ILE A 370 -7.08 -22.80 6.85
C ILE A 370 -7.78 -24.14 6.64
N LYS A 371 -7.77 -24.61 5.40
CA LYS A 371 -8.13 -26.01 5.06
C LYS A 371 -7.22 -26.49 3.94
N LEU A 372 -6.32 -27.43 4.26
CA LEU A 372 -5.43 -28.05 3.30
C LEU A 372 -5.66 -29.55 3.26
N THR A 373 -5.47 -30.11 2.08
CA THR A 373 -5.36 -31.54 1.86
C THR A 373 -4.01 -31.81 1.22
N LEU A 374 -3.14 -32.49 1.95
CA LEU A 374 -1.78 -32.80 1.53
C LEU A 374 -1.60 -34.31 1.37
N THR A 375 -0.73 -34.70 0.47
CA THR A 375 -0.24 -36.07 0.32
C THR A 375 1.23 -36.06 0.72
N ALA A 376 1.57 -36.79 1.77
CA ALA A 376 2.94 -36.99 2.22
C ALA A 376 3.55 -38.22 1.56
N ARG A 377 4.77 -38.08 1.04
CA ARG A 377 5.56 -39.17 0.46
C ARG A 377 6.95 -39.21 1.12
N GLY A 378 7.28 -40.33 1.78
CA GLY A 378 8.63 -40.55 2.26
C GLY A 378 9.61 -40.80 1.12
N ARG A 379 10.84 -40.28 1.22
CA ARG A 379 11.97 -40.67 0.37
C ARG A 379 12.81 -41.67 1.16
N ARG A 380 13.30 -42.74 0.52
CA ARG A 380 14.15 -43.73 1.20
C ARG A 380 15.41 -43.08 1.73
N LEU A 381 15.57 -43.06 3.06
CA LEU A 381 16.87 -42.93 3.72
C LEU A 381 17.27 -44.31 4.22
N ALA A 382 18.57 -44.61 4.17
CA ALA A 382 19.13 -45.84 4.75
C ALA A 382 18.80 -45.91 6.24
N PRO A 383 18.48 -47.13 6.79
CA PRO A 383 17.93 -47.29 8.13
C PRO A 383 18.98 -47.00 9.23
N ALA A 384 18.66 -46.04 10.09
CA ALA A 384 19.45 -45.81 11.30
C ALA A 384 18.71 -46.11 12.61
N SER A 385 17.40 -46.34 12.64
CA SER A 385 16.65 -46.80 13.82
C SER A 385 15.22 -47.23 13.49
N PRO A 386 14.60 -48.20 14.17
CA PRO A 386 13.24 -48.64 13.93
C PRO A 386 12.25 -47.61 14.50
N SER A 387 11.79 -46.68 13.65
CA SER A 387 10.65 -45.82 13.93
C SER A 387 9.38 -46.48 13.37
N ILE A 388 8.20 -45.99 13.76
CA ILE A 388 6.88 -46.43 13.25
C ILE A 388 6.85 -46.46 11.71
N TRP A 389 7.68 -45.64 11.06
CA TRP A 389 7.90 -45.65 9.63
C TRP A 389 8.59 -46.91 9.12
N GLN A 390 9.43 -47.61 9.92
CA GLN A 390 10.02 -48.87 9.52
C GLN A 390 8.98 -50.00 9.50
N SER A 391 8.07 -50.04 10.46
CA SER A 391 6.95 -51.02 10.41
C SER A 391 5.92 -50.72 9.33
N LEU A 392 5.76 -49.46 8.91
CA LEU A 392 4.98 -49.06 7.76
C LEU A 392 5.73 -49.24 6.43
N THR A 393 7.08 -49.17 6.42
CA THR A 393 7.90 -49.30 5.21
C THR A 393 8.41 -50.71 4.93
N GLU A 394 8.52 -51.58 5.95
CA GLU A 394 8.87 -53.02 5.72
C GLU A 394 7.75 -53.80 5.01
N GLY A 395 6.48 -53.35 5.10
CA GLY A 395 5.37 -53.88 4.32
C GLY A 395 5.00 -53.10 3.06
N LEU A 396 5.41 -51.84 2.97
CA LEU A 396 4.94 -50.89 1.95
C LEU A 396 6.09 -49.98 1.50
N SER A 397 6.83 -50.38 0.48
CA SER A 397 7.95 -49.61 -0.07
C SER A 397 7.54 -48.25 -0.70
N ARG A 398 6.28 -47.77 -0.49
CA ARG A 398 5.72 -46.49 -0.97
C ARG A 398 4.53 -46.08 -0.11
N ALA A 399 4.73 -45.89 1.21
CA ALA A 399 3.64 -45.38 2.03
C ALA A 399 3.29 -43.94 1.62
N VAL A 400 2.07 -43.76 1.17
CA VAL A 400 1.48 -42.45 0.85
C VAL A 400 0.44 -42.16 1.92
N VAL A 401 0.62 -41.07 2.64
CA VAL A 401 -0.30 -40.65 3.72
C VAL A 401 -1.01 -39.38 3.28
N ARG A 402 -2.33 -39.38 3.38
CA ARG A 402 -3.13 -38.18 3.24
C ARG A 402 -3.18 -37.46 4.57
N VAL A 403 -2.93 -36.15 4.53
CA VAL A 403 -2.96 -35.27 5.69
C VAL A 403 -4.00 -34.19 5.44
N GLU A 404 -4.93 -34.04 6.35
CA GLU A 404 -5.90 -32.93 6.36
C GLU A 404 -5.52 -31.95 7.47
N VAL A 405 -5.43 -30.66 7.12
CA VAL A 405 -5.16 -29.54 8.04
C VAL A 405 -6.37 -28.63 8.03
N LYS A 406 -6.95 -28.34 9.19
CA LYS A 406 -8.15 -27.49 9.36
C LYS A 406 -8.01 -26.59 10.59
N GLY A 407 -8.76 -25.48 10.62
CA GLY A 407 -8.83 -24.57 11.79
C GLY A 407 -8.06 -23.29 11.56
N LYS A 408 -7.53 -22.71 12.61
CA LYS A 408 -6.70 -21.48 12.52
C LYS A 408 -5.28 -21.80 12.12
N ILE A 409 -4.64 -20.93 11.33
CA ILE A 409 -3.24 -21.12 10.93
C ILE A 409 -2.29 -21.15 12.14
N SER A 410 -2.65 -20.45 13.22
CA SER A 410 -1.90 -20.42 14.49
C SER A 410 -2.05 -21.69 15.32
N ASP A 411 -3.17 -22.41 15.19
CA ASP A 411 -3.49 -23.65 15.93
C ASP A 411 -4.26 -24.63 15.02
N PRO A 412 -3.57 -25.25 14.04
CA PRO A 412 -4.22 -26.13 13.08
C PRO A 412 -4.48 -27.52 13.67
N GLN A 413 -5.67 -28.04 13.41
CA GLN A 413 -6.02 -29.43 13.63
C GLN A 413 -5.53 -30.29 12.47
N ILE A 414 -4.71 -31.29 12.74
CA ILE A 414 -4.09 -32.14 11.75
C ILE A 414 -4.59 -33.58 11.91
N THR A 415 -5.12 -34.16 10.82
CA THR A 415 -5.59 -35.52 10.78
C THR A 415 -4.87 -36.29 9.67
N THR A 416 -4.43 -37.49 9.96
CA THR A 416 -3.71 -38.36 9.01
C THR A 416 -4.53 -39.57 8.65
N MET A 417 -4.56 -39.94 7.37
CA MET A 417 -5.20 -41.15 6.85
C MET A 417 -4.22 -41.88 5.95
N PRO A 418 -3.88 -43.15 6.24
CA PRO A 418 -3.12 -43.95 5.29
C PRO A 418 -3.92 -44.16 4.02
N LEU A 419 -3.32 -43.91 2.87
CA LEU A 419 -3.94 -44.25 1.58
C LEU A 419 -3.64 -45.73 1.25
N PRO A 420 -4.65 -46.54 0.96
CA PRO A 420 -4.41 -47.92 0.50
C PRO A 420 -3.60 -47.89 -0.80
N VAL A 421 -2.46 -48.55 -0.79
CA VAL A 421 -1.70 -48.78 -2.00
C VAL A 421 -2.51 -49.79 -2.82
N ILE A 422 -3.02 -49.39 -3.96
CA ILE A 422 -3.74 -50.27 -4.88
C ILE A 422 -2.72 -51.27 -5.44
N LYS A 423 -2.52 -52.40 -4.74
CA LYS A 423 -1.78 -53.55 -5.25
C LYS A 423 -2.59 -54.37 -6.29
N GLU A 424 -3.90 -54.25 -6.22
CA GLU A 424 -4.79 -55.10 -7.02
C GLU A 424 -4.88 -54.77 -8.52
N THR A 425 -4.52 -53.55 -8.93
CA THR A 425 -4.65 -53.18 -10.37
C THR A 425 -3.49 -53.67 -11.24
N LEU A 426 -2.38 -54.10 -10.64
CA LEU A 426 -1.23 -54.63 -11.40
C LEU A 426 -1.29 -56.15 -11.59
N GLU A 427 -2.04 -56.91 -10.79
CA GLU A 427 -2.25 -58.34 -10.97
C GLU A 427 -3.30 -58.66 -12.05
N ILE A 428 -4.21 -57.73 -12.37
CA ILE A 428 -5.25 -57.91 -13.39
C ILE A 428 -4.72 -57.64 -14.80
N LEU A 429 -3.58 -56.95 -14.95
CA LEU A 429 -3.00 -56.57 -16.26
C LEU A 429 -1.73 -57.35 -16.64
N GLY A 430 -1.32 -58.35 -15.87
CA GLY A 430 0.00 -58.97 -16.07
C GLY A 430 0.13 -60.48 -15.94
N THR A 431 -0.78 -61.28 -16.45
CA THR A 431 -0.46 -62.68 -16.81
C THR A 431 -1.09 -63.04 -18.14
N PRO A 432 -0.30 -63.08 -19.24
CA PRO A 432 -0.68 -63.90 -20.37
C PRO A 432 -0.55 -65.36 -19.90
N LYS A 433 -1.64 -66.10 -19.87
CA LYS A 433 -1.60 -67.54 -19.81
C LYS A 433 -0.89 -68.02 -21.11
N GLY A 434 0.35 -68.46 -20.93
CA GLY A 434 0.99 -69.26 -21.98
C GLY A 434 0.46 -70.70 -21.94
N GLU A 435 -0.01 -71.14 -23.06
CA GLU A 435 0.01 -72.56 -23.45
C GLU A 435 1.43 -72.99 -23.76
#